data_674c988db32be662e4b27785fc8ce1d6
#
_entry.id   674c988db32be662e4b27785fc8ce1d6
#
_cell.length_a   1.000
_cell.length_b   1.000
_cell.length_c   1.000
_cell.angle_alpha   90.00
_cell.angle_beta   90.00
_cell.angle_gamma   90.00
#
_symmetry.space_group_name_H-M   'P 1'
#
loop_
_entity.id
_entity.type
_entity.pdbx_description
1 polymer ?
#
loop_
_entity_poly.entity_id
_entity_poly.type
_entity_poly.pdbx_seq_one_letter_code
_entity_poly.pdbx_strand_id
1 'polypeptide(L)'
;SRRQRQMCIRDSGYKVSGGLHGVGASVVNALSEWLELTVYDGKEIHFQRFENGGHYKEQMKVIGTTDKTGTQVRFKPDSTIFHSTEFKYDILLDRLREQAFLNAGLKIVLSDLRDEDKPKQEVLQYEGGIISYVEWLQKKRGAEALHPDVVYIEGLLDNISVEIAFQYNTDFNSETFRSFANNIHTVDGGTHEIAFKNALNKVINDFVKQYKEQQANNNKKSKKKQDEVKEFVPLSGEAIREAINAVISVKLPECEFEGQTKGKLGNPEVRPVVYKITVEKLTYYFEEHPDTIATICL
;
A
#
# COMPACT_ATOMS: atom_id res chain seq x y z
N SER A 1 -0.17 -8.14 -33.23
CA SER A 1 -0.04 -9.33 -32.38
C SER A 1 -0.69 -9.08 -31.01
N ARG A 2 -1.12 -10.13 -30.28
CA ARG A 2 -1.72 -10.00 -28.92
C ARG A 2 -0.82 -9.27 -27.93
N ARG A 3 0.50 -9.46 -27.99
CA ARG A 3 1.49 -8.71 -27.19
C ARG A 3 1.45 -7.20 -27.46
N GLN A 4 1.30 -6.79 -28.71
CA GLN A 4 1.23 -5.37 -29.08
C GLN A 4 -0.06 -4.70 -28.58
N ARG A 5 -1.20 -5.40 -28.59
CA ARG A 5 -2.47 -4.84 -28.06
C ARG A 5 -2.43 -4.68 -26.53
N GLN A 6 -1.85 -5.61 -25.80
CA GLN A 6 -1.63 -5.45 -24.36
C GLN A 6 -0.61 -4.35 -24.02
N MET A 7 0.44 -4.19 -24.84
CA MET A 7 1.37 -3.05 -24.72
C MET A 7 0.68 -1.71 -24.99
N CYS A 8 -0.12 -1.60 -26.05
CA CYS A 8 -0.84 -0.35 -26.35
C CYS A 8 -1.83 0.07 -25.25
N ILE A 9 -2.50 -0.88 -24.58
CA ILE A 9 -3.36 -0.58 -23.42
C ILE A 9 -2.54 -0.10 -22.22
N ARG A 10 -1.35 -0.66 -22.01
CA ARG A 10 -0.42 -0.21 -20.96
C ARG A 10 0.09 1.21 -21.19
N ASP A 11 0.46 1.52 -22.42
CA ASP A 11 1.07 2.81 -22.76
C ASP A 11 0.06 3.97 -22.72
N SER A 12 -1.24 3.69 -22.88
CA SER A 12 -2.28 4.74 -22.96
C SER A 12 -3.19 4.84 -21.72
N GLY A 13 -3.30 3.80 -20.89
CA GLY A 13 -4.29 3.72 -19.81
C GLY A 13 -3.71 3.66 -18.39
N TYR A 14 -2.52 3.09 -18.21
CA TYR A 14 -1.92 2.88 -16.90
C TYR A 14 -0.49 3.41 -16.85
N LYS A 15 -0.30 4.56 -16.20
CA LYS A 15 1.03 5.14 -15.96
C LYS A 15 1.87 4.32 -14.97
N VAL A 16 1.22 3.46 -14.18
CA VAL A 16 1.82 2.66 -13.11
C VAL A 16 1.19 1.27 -13.08
N SER A 17 1.99 0.22 -13.11
CA SER A 17 1.51 -1.17 -13.08
C SER A 17 2.36 -2.03 -12.16
N GLY A 18 1.72 -2.84 -11.30
CA GLY A 18 2.38 -3.89 -10.52
C GLY A 18 2.77 -5.12 -11.34
N GLY A 19 2.20 -5.28 -12.54
CA GLY A 19 2.47 -6.40 -13.45
C GLY A 19 3.62 -6.10 -14.41
N LEU A 20 4.80 -6.68 -14.18
CA LEU A 20 6.00 -6.44 -15.00
C LEU A 20 5.95 -7.15 -16.36
N HIS A 21 5.25 -8.28 -16.48
CA HIS A 21 5.35 -9.18 -17.64
C HIS A 21 4.07 -9.30 -18.48
N GLY A 22 2.92 -8.76 -18.01
CA GLY A 22 1.65 -8.84 -18.72
C GLY A 22 1.07 -10.26 -18.90
N VAL A 23 1.50 -11.19 -18.05
CA VAL A 23 1.16 -12.62 -18.18
C VAL A 23 0.13 -13.10 -17.16
N GLY A 24 -0.30 -12.28 -16.20
CA GLY A 24 -1.17 -12.71 -15.10
C GLY A 24 -2.44 -13.40 -15.56
N ALA A 25 -3.21 -12.78 -16.46
CA ALA A 25 -4.42 -13.39 -17.00
C ALA A 25 -4.14 -14.66 -17.83
N SER A 26 -3.02 -14.69 -18.56
CA SER A 26 -2.62 -15.86 -19.35
C SER A 26 -2.21 -17.02 -18.46
N VAL A 27 -1.56 -16.75 -17.33
CA VAL A 27 -1.19 -17.78 -16.33
C VAL A 27 -2.44 -18.34 -15.67
N VAL A 28 -3.38 -17.51 -15.25
CA VAL A 28 -4.66 -17.98 -14.68
C VAL A 28 -5.38 -18.89 -15.69
N ASN A 29 -5.42 -18.50 -16.97
CA ASN A 29 -6.02 -19.31 -18.02
C ASN A 29 -5.28 -20.65 -18.22
N ALA A 30 -3.95 -20.64 -18.25
CA ALA A 30 -3.13 -21.85 -18.40
C ALA A 30 -3.27 -22.84 -17.24
N LEU A 31 -3.56 -22.34 -16.02
CA LEU A 31 -3.72 -23.14 -14.80
C LEU A 31 -5.19 -23.48 -14.49
N SER A 32 -6.09 -23.24 -15.42
CA SER A 32 -7.53 -23.49 -15.26
C SER A 32 -8.01 -24.64 -16.13
N GLU A 33 -8.90 -25.47 -15.57
CA GLU A 33 -9.66 -26.46 -16.31
C GLU A 33 -10.46 -25.79 -17.42
N TRP A 34 -11.09 -24.66 -17.09
CA TRP A 34 -11.73 -23.77 -18.05
C TRP A 34 -11.71 -22.32 -17.56
N LEU A 35 -11.76 -21.39 -18.52
CA LEU A 35 -11.92 -19.95 -18.28
C LEU A 35 -12.92 -19.38 -19.28
N GLU A 36 -13.85 -18.59 -18.79
CA GLU A 36 -14.84 -17.85 -19.57
C GLU A 36 -14.59 -16.36 -19.43
N LEU A 37 -14.56 -15.68 -20.56
CA LEU A 37 -14.44 -14.23 -20.67
C LEU A 37 -15.70 -13.68 -21.30
N THR A 38 -16.38 -12.75 -20.61
CA THR A 38 -17.49 -11.99 -21.14
C THR A 38 -17.14 -10.51 -21.12
N VAL A 39 -17.26 -9.83 -22.25
CA VAL A 39 -16.98 -8.40 -22.38
C VAL A 39 -18.27 -7.69 -22.79
N TYR A 40 -18.61 -6.65 -22.03
CA TYR A 40 -19.72 -5.74 -22.29
C TYR A 40 -19.13 -4.44 -22.80
N ASP A 41 -19.37 -4.06 -24.04
CA ASP A 41 -18.74 -2.89 -24.68
C ASP A 41 -19.67 -1.67 -24.82
N GLY A 42 -20.88 -1.77 -24.24
CA GLY A 42 -21.92 -0.74 -24.32
C GLY A 42 -22.85 -0.89 -25.55
N LYS A 43 -22.63 -1.92 -26.37
CA LYS A 43 -23.48 -2.27 -27.53
C LYS A 43 -23.73 -3.76 -27.62
N GLU A 44 -22.66 -4.55 -27.56
CA GLU A 44 -22.67 -5.99 -27.73
C GLU A 44 -22.07 -6.69 -26.52
N ILE A 45 -22.46 -7.94 -26.32
CA ILE A 45 -21.92 -8.86 -25.35
C ILE A 45 -21.06 -9.88 -26.12
N HIS A 46 -19.75 -9.85 -25.87
CA HIS A 46 -18.80 -10.76 -26.48
C HIS A 46 -18.42 -11.85 -25.50
N PHE A 47 -18.43 -13.10 -25.93
CA PHE A 47 -18.12 -14.27 -25.12
C PHE A 47 -17.03 -15.12 -25.74
N GLN A 48 -16.10 -15.58 -24.91
CA GLN A 48 -15.04 -16.52 -25.27
C GLN A 48 -14.83 -17.52 -24.14
N ARG A 49 -14.74 -18.81 -24.51
CA ARG A 49 -14.38 -19.89 -23.58
C ARG A 49 -13.05 -20.53 -23.96
N PHE A 50 -12.26 -20.79 -22.95
CA PHE A 50 -10.98 -21.48 -23.02
C PHE A 50 -11.06 -22.76 -22.17
N GLU A 51 -10.39 -23.82 -22.60
CA GLU A 51 -10.34 -25.11 -21.93
C GLU A 51 -8.91 -25.67 -22.00
N ASN A 52 -8.58 -26.66 -21.17
CA ASN A 52 -7.34 -27.42 -21.22
C ASN A 52 -6.07 -26.54 -21.32
N GLY A 53 -5.87 -25.65 -20.34
CA GLY A 53 -4.68 -24.80 -20.29
C GLY A 53 -4.67 -23.64 -21.27
N GLY A 54 -5.84 -23.16 -21.68
CA GLY A 54 -5.97 -21.93 -22.47
C GLY A 54 -6.19 -22.14 -23.97
N HIS A 55 -6.52 -23.36 -24.39
CA HIS A 55 -6.98 -23.62 -25.76
C HIS A 55 -8.42 -23.15 -25.95
N TYR A 56 -8.66 -22.32 -26.96
CA TYR A 56 -10.02 -21.93 -27.30
C TYR A 56 -10.63 -22.92 -28.31
N LYS A 57 -11.87 -23.32 -28.06
CA LYS A 57 -12.62 -24.24 -28.90
C LYS A 57 -13.28 -23.53 -30.09
N GLU A 58 -13.68 -22.30 -29.87
CA GLU A 58 -14.38 -21.46 -30.83
C GLU A 58 -13.88 -20.02 -30.76
N GLN A 59 -14.02 -19.28 -31.86
CA GLN A 59 -13.70 -17.84 -31.84
C GLN A 59 -14.70 -17.08 -30.96
N MET A 60 -14.31 -15.89 -30.53
CA MET A 60 -15.17 -14.98 -29.76
C MET A 60 -16.49 -14.75 -30.49
N LYS A 61 -17.60 -14.90 -29.77
CA LYS A 61 -18.96 -14.77 -30.30
C LYS A 61 -19.66 -13.57 -29.68
N VAL A 62 -20.51 -12.92 -30.48
CA VAL A 62 -21.51 -11.98 -29.95
C VAL A 62 -22.70 -12.80 -29.47
N ILE A 63 -23.06 -12.69 -28.20
CA ILE A 63 -24.14 -13.46 -27.57
C ILE A 63 -25.37 -12.63 -27.22
N GLY A 64 -25.30 -11.30 -27.40
CA GLY A 64 -26.41 -10.40 -27.10
C GLY A 64 -26.01 -8.94 -27.23
N THR A 65 -26.95 -8.06 -26.90
CA THR A 65 -26.77 -6.61 -26.86
C THR A 65 -26.83 -6.07 -25.42
N THR A 66 -26.18 -4.96 -25.15
CA THR A 66 -26.10 -4.35 -23.81
C THR A 66 -25.85 -2.85 -23.91
N ASP A 67 -26.32 -2.12 -22.90
CA ASP A 67 -25.97 -0.73 -22.62
C ASP A 67 -24.86 -0.58 -21.55
N LYS A 68 -24.42 -1.71 -20.96
CA LYS A 68 -23.43 -1.75 -19.90
C LYS A 68 -22.01 -1.89 -20.48
N THR A 69 -21.04 -1.41 -19.72
CA THR A 69 -19.62 -1.61 -19.98
C THR A 69 -18.97 -2.39 -18.84
N GLY A 70 -18.03 -3.27 -19.17
CA GLY A 70 -17.32 -4.05 -18.17
C GLY A 70 -16.81 -5.39 -18.68
N THR A 71 -16.15 -6.12 -17.79
CA THR A 71 -15.59 -7.43 -18.09
C THR A 71 -15.90 -8.41 -16.96
N GLN A 72 -16.36 -9.61 -17.32
CA GLN A 72 -16.53 -10.72 -16.41
C GLN A 72 -15.54 -11.81 -16.76
N VAL A 73 -14.81 -12.29 -15.76
CA VAL A 73 -13.91 -13.45 -15.88
C VAL A 73 -14.37 -14.51 -14.90
N ARG A 74 -14.68 -15.70 -15.41
CA ARG A 74 -14.99 -16.89 -14.62
C ARG A 74 -13.97 -17.96 -14.93
N PHE A 75 -13.49 -18.66 -13.92
CA PHE A 75 -12.54 -19.74 -14.14
C PHE A 75 -12.67 -20.81 -13.06
N LYS A 76 -12.22 -22.00 -13.38
CA LYS A 76 -12.11 -23.11 -12.44
C LYS A 76 -10.65 -23.57 -12.41
N PRO A 77 -9.96 -23.48 -11.25
CA PRO A 77 -8.61 -24.00 -11.12
C PRO A 77 -8.55 -25.49 -11.46
N ASP A 78 -7.47 -25.89 -12.13
CA ASP A 78 -7.28 -27.29 -12.56
C ASP A 78 -6.80 -28.14 -11.37
N SER A 79 -7.64 -29.09 -10.93
CA SER A 79 -7.34 -29.99 -9.82
C SER A 79 -6.23 -31.01 -10.12
N THR A 80 -5.82 -31.15 -11.39
CA THR A 80 -4.67 -31.99 -11.75
C THR A 80 -3.34 -31.29 -11.53
N ILE A 81 -3.36 -29.94 -11.45
CA ILE A 81 -2.19 -29.08 -11.23
C ILE A 81 -2.07 -28.68 -9.75
N PHE A 82 -3.19 -28.33 -9.13
CA PHE A 82 -3.22 -27.85 -7.75
C PHE A 82 -3.59 -28.96 -6.77
N HIS A 83 -2.87 -29.05 -5.65
CA HIS A 83 -3.22 -29.97 -4.57
C HIS A 83 -4.56 -29.61 -3.88
N SER A 84 -4.93 -28.33 -3.90
CA SER A 84 -6.22 -27.85 -3.42
C SER A 84 -6.69 -26.70 -4.30
N THR A 85 -7.96 -26.76 -4.70
CA THR A 85 -8.63 -25.73 -5.51
C THR A 85 -9.63 -24.93 -4.68
N GLU A 86 -9.63 -25.11 -3.35
CA GLU A 86 -10.50 -24.39 -2.44
C GLU A 86 -9.94 -23.01 -2.11
N PHE A 87 -10.70 -21.97 -2.42
CA PHE A 87 -10.37 -20.60 -2.05
C PHE A 87 -10.70 -20.35 -0.58
N LYS A 88 -9.75 -19.74 0.15
CA LYS A 88 -9.94 -19.33 1.55
C LYS A 88 -10.45 -17.89 1.58
N TYR A 89 -11.68 -17.72 2.06
CA TYR A 89 -12.36 -16.41 2.10
C TYR A 89 -11.53 -15.35 2.81
N ASP A 90 -11.00 -15.65 4.00
CA ASP A 90 -10.28 -14.68 4.82
C ASP A 90 -8.97 -14.20 4.16
N ILE A 91 -8.28 -15.08 3.44
CA ILE A 91 -7.07 -14.71 2.68
C ILE A 91 -7.41 -13.75 1.54
N LEU A 92 -8.50 -14.03 0.82
CA LEU A 92 -8.97 -13.14 -0.25
C LEU A 92 -9.43 -11.81 0.32
N LEU A 93 -10.18 -11.84 1.41
CA LEU A 93 -10.68 -10.65 2.09
C LEU A 93 -9.55 -9.71 2.52
N ASP A 94 -8.51 -10.24 3.16
CA ASP A 94 -7.36 -9.44 3.61
C ASP A 94 -6.63 -8.79 2.41
N ARG A 95 -6.40 -9.55 1.32
CA ARG A 95 -5.75 -9.02 0.11
C ARG A 95 -6.60 -7.98 -0.62
N LEU A 96 -7.90 -8.20 -0.75
CA LEU A 96 -8.80 -7.25 -1.39
C LEU A 96 -8.97 -5.99 -0.56
N ARG A 97 -8.96 -6.11 0.76
CA ARG A 97 -8.97 -4.97 1.68
C ARG A 97 -7.74 -4.10 1.52
N GLU A 98 -6.54 -4.68 1.44
CA GLU A 98 -5.31 -3.94 1.13
C GLU A 98 -5.45 -3.17 -0.19
N GLN A 99 -5.97 -3.79 -1.24
CA GLN A 99 -6.19 -3.14 -2.54
C GLN A 99 -7.20 -1.98 -2.45
N ALA A 100 -8.26 -2.13 -1.67
CA ALA A 100 -9.23 -1.06 -1.47
C ALA A 100 -8.67 0.13 -0.69
N PHE A 101 -7.80 -0.10 0.30
CA PHE A 101 -7.10 0.97 1.01
C PHE A 101 -6.07 1.69 0.13
N LEU A 102 -5.34 0.97 -0.71
CA LEU A 102 -4.31 1.55 -1.58
C LEU A 102 -4.87 2.33 -2.77
N ASN A 103 -6.17 2.20 -3.03
CA ASN A 103 -6.85 2.88 -4.13
C ASN A 103 -8.13 3.55 -3.59
N ALA A 104 -7.99 4.75 -3.04
CA ALA A 104 -9.10 5.50 -2.45
C ALA A 104 -10.31 5.56 -3.39
N GLY A 105 -11.50 5.30 -2.85
CA GLY A 105 -12.75 5.29 -3.61
C GLY A 105 -13.02 4.02 -4.43
N LEU A 106 -12.04 3.12 -4.59
CA LEU A 106 -12.27 1.84 -5.26
C LEU A 106 -13.22 0.97 -4.45
N LYS A 107 -14.33 0.57 -5.07
CA LYS A 107 -15.29 -0.35 -4.46
C LYS A 107 -15.01 -1.79 -4.90
N ILE A 108 -14.76 -2.66 -3.94
CA ILE A 108 -14.58 -4.10 -4.13
C ILE A 108 -15.69 -4.82 -3.36
N VAL A 109 -16.36 -5.77 -4.02
CA VAL A 109 -17.35 -6.63 -3.38
C VAL A 109 -16.84 -8.07 -3.43
N LEU A 110 -16.63 -8.67 -2.27
CA LEU A 110 -16.29 -10.08 -2.13
C LEU A 110 -17.52 -10.85 -1.67
N SER A 111 -17.93 -11.85 -2.44
CA SER A 111 -19.06 -12.72 -2.12
C SER A 111 -18.63 -14.18 -2.12
N ASP A 112 -18.93 -14.91 -1.05
CA ASP A 112 -18.82 -16.36 -0.95
C ASP A 112 -20.22 -16.97 -1.03
N LEU A 113 -20.48 -17.66 -2.12
CA LEU A 113 -21.79 -18.25 -2.45
C LEU A 113 -21.80 -19.77 -2.27
N ARG A 114 -20.78 -20.36 -1.63
CA ARG A 114 -20.68 -21.82 -1.45
C ARG A 114 -21.73 -22.37 -0.48
N ASP A 115 -22.15 -21.56 0.48
CA ASP A 115 -23.30 -21.85 1.35
C ASP A 115 -24.49 -21.02 0.84
N GLU A 116 -25.42 -21.69 0.18
CA GLU A 116 -26.60 -21.05 -0.43
C GLU A 116 -27.55 -20.47 0.64
N ASP A 117 -27.61 -21.09 1.83
CA ASP A 117 -28.47 -20.66 2.93
C ASP A 117 -27.89 -19.47 3.69
N LYS A 118 -26.56 -19.29 3.68
CA LYS A 118 -25.85 -18.23 4.39
C LYS A 118 -24.72 -17.62 3.55
N PRO A 119 -25.01 -16.97 2.45
CA PRO A 119 -23.99 -16.33 1.63
C PRO A 119 -23.27 -15.25 2.43
N LYS A 120 -21.93 -15.24 2.36
CA LYS A 120 -21.10 -14.19 2.96
C LYS A 120 -20.81 -13.16 1.90
N GLN A 121 -21.04 -11.88 2.24
CA GLN A 121 -20.66 -10.78 1.36
C GLN A 121 -20.04 -9.64 2.18
N GLU A 122 -18.95 -9.09 1.68
CA GLU A 122 -18.34 -7.89 2.23
C GLU A 122 -18.08 -6.85 1.13
N VAL A 123 -18.39 -5.60 1.44
CA VAL A 123 -18.14 -4.45 0.57
C VAL A 123 -16.97 -3.67 1.15
N LEU A 124 -15.92 -3.53 0.37
CA LEU A 124 -14.70 -2.84 0.74
C LEU A 124 -14.61 -1.55 -0.10
N GLN A 125 -14.70 -0.41 0.57
CA GLN A 125 -14.57 0.90 -0.05
C GLN A 125 -14.10 1.90 1.02
N TYR A 126 -12.97 2.56 0.79
CA TYR A 126 -12.34 3.45 1.75
C TYR A 126 -11.92 4.75 1.05
N GLU A 127 -12.68 5.82 1.32
CA GLU A 127 -12.40 7.13 0.74
C GLU A 127 -11.11 7.78 1.30
N GLY A 128 -10.77 7.48 2.54
CA GLY A 128 -9.56 7.97 3.20
C GLY A 128 -8.27 7.24 2.79
N GLY A 129 -8.33 6.25 1.91
CA GLY A 129 -7.16 5.57 1.39
C GLY A 129 -6.26 4.98 2.48
N ILE A 130 -4.96 5.27 2.44
CA ILE A 130 -4.00 4.74 3.43
C ILE A 130 -4.15 5.35 4.83
N ILE A 131 -4.82 6.49 4.99
CA ILE A 131 -5.20 7.02 6.30
C ILE A 131 -6.17 6.03 6.97
N SER A 132 -7.23 5.64 6.26
CA SER A 132 -8.17 4.63 6.74
C SER A 132 -7.51 3.27 6.99
N TYR A 133 -6.44 2.97 6.28
CA TYR A 133 -5.67 1.75 6.54
C TYR A 133 -4.95 1.79 7.89
N VAL A 134 -4.31 2.90 8.23
CA VAL A 134 -3.67 3.10 9.54
C VAL A 134 -4.70 3.00 10.66
N GLU A 135 -5.84 3.68 10.53
CA GLU A 135 -6.95 3.61 11.48
C GLU A 135 -7.48 2.17 11.67
N TRP A 136 -7.61 1.43 10.57
CA TRP A 136 -8.04 0.04 10.62
C TRP A 136 -7.01 -0.86 11.31
N LEU A 137 -5.71 -0.69 11.03
CA LEU A 137 -4.62 -1.41 11.71
C LEU A 137 -4.64 -1.15 13.22
N GLN A 138 -4.85 0.11 13.61
CA GLN A 138 -4.98 0.54 15.00
C GLN A 138 -6.14 -0.16 15.70
N LYS A 139 -7.33 -0.12 15.06
CA LYS A 139 -8.54 -0.76 15.58
C LYS A 139 -8.39 -2.29 15.69
N LYS A 140 -7.79 -2.92 14.68
CA LYS A 140 -7.55 -4.37 14.66
C LYS A 140 -6.64 -4.81 15.80
N ARG A 141 -5.69 -3.97 16.20
CA ARG A 141 -4.77 -4.22 17.32
C ARG A 141 -5.42 -3.99 18.68
N GLY A 142 -6.41 -3.12 18.76
CA GLY A 142 -7.06 -2.72 20.01
C GLY A 142 -6.22 -1.79 20.88
N ALA A 143 -5.16 -1.19 20.33
CA ALA A 143 -4.35 -0.18 21.00
C ALA A 143 -4.97 1.21 20.81
N GLU A 144 -4.80 2.10 21.81
CA GLU A 144 -5.26 3.48 21.70
C GLU A 144 -4.22 4.33 20.97
N ALA A 145 -4.69 5.30 20.18
CA ALA A 145 -3.82 6.26 19.52
C ALA A 145 -3.22 7.26 20.51
N LEU A 146 -1.93 7.56 20.40
CA LEU A 146 -1.27 8.57 21.22
C LEU A 146 -1.62 10.00 20.81
N HIS A 147 -2.01 10.21 19.57
CA HIS A 147 -2.43 11.51 19.03
C HIS A 147 -3.66 11.33 18.13
N PRO A 148 -4.55 12.36 18.07
CA PRO A 148 -5.87 12.17 17.46
C PRO A 148 -5.84 11.90 15.96
N ASP A 149 -4.97 12.60 15.24
CA ASP A 149 -4.95 12.57 13.78
C ASP A 149 -3.86 11.64 13.25
N VAL A 150 -4.17 10.89 12.19
CA VAL A 150 -3.16 10.16 11.42
C VAL A 150 -2.30 11.17 10.68
N VAL A 151 -0.99 11.11 10.87
CA VAL A 151 -0.04 11.92 10.09
C VAL A 151 -0.03 11.41 8.66
N TYR A 152 -0.35 12.30 7.72
CA TYR A 152 -0.36 11.98 6.29
C TYR A 152 0.51 12.94 5.50
N ILE A 153 1.36 12.40 4.66
CA ILE A 153 2.18 13.16 3.73
C ILE A 153 2.14 12.54 2.34
N GLU A 154 2.15 13.38 1.33
CA GLU A 154 2.19 12.96 -0.07
C GLU A 154 3.11 13.86 -0.89
N GLY A 155 3.61 13.32 -1.99
CA GLY A 155 4.42 14.07 -2.93
C GLY A 155 4.70 13.32 -4.22
N LEU A 156 5.08 14.08 -5.23
CA LEU A 156 5.50 13.58 -6.53
C LEU A 156 6.84 14.24 -6.89
N LEU A 157 7.84 13.43 -7.12
CA LEU A 157 9.16 13.87 -7.56
C LEU A 157 9.76 12.82 -8.51
N ASP A 158 10.37 13.23 -9.59
CA ASP A 158 11.03 12.36 -10.59
C ASP A 158 10.12 11.21 -11.10
N ASN A 159 8.82 11.50 -11.30
CA ASN A 159 7.78 10.54 -11.68
C ASN A 159 7.53 9.43 -10.64
N ILE A 160 8.01 9.58 -9.42
CA ILE A 160 7.74 8.70 -8.30
C ILE A 160 6.73 9.39 -7.39
N SER A 161 5.54 8.80 -7.25
CA SER A 161 4.52 9.23 -6.30
C SER A 161 4.77 8.53 -4.97
N VAL A 162 4.71 9.30 -3.89
CA VAL A 162 4.91 8.83 -2.52
C VAL A 162 3.72 9.23 -1.69
N GLU A 163 3.13 8.27 -0.98
CA GLU A 163 2.09 8.47 0.02
C GLU A 163 2.51 7.75 1.30
N ILE A 164 2.48 8.43 2.42
CA ILE A 164 2.83 7.86 3.73
C ILE A 164 1.80 8.32 4.74
N ALA A 165 1.28 7.35 5.50
CA ALA A 165 0.41 7.61 6.64
C ALA A 165 0.94 6.86 7.86
N PHE A 166 0.94 7.49 9.03
CA PHE A 166 1.32 6.83 10.27
C PHE A 166 0.66 7.43 11.50
N GLN A 167 0.59 6.63 12.57
CA GLN A 167 0.12 7.04 13.87
C GLN A 167 0.84 6.26 14.96
N TYR A 168 1.17 6.91 16.06
CA TYR A 168 1.70 6.26 17.24
C TYR A 168 0.57 5.77 18.14
N ASN A 169 0.83 4.73 18.91
CA ASN A 169 -0.15 4.10 19.80
C ASN A 169 0.42 3.82 21.19
N THR A 170 -0.42 3.30 22.10
CA THR A 170 -0.03 3.01 23.48
C THR A 170 0.62 1.62 23.67
N ASP A 171 0.74 0.81 22.61
CA ASP A 171 1.42 -0.47 22.66
C ASP A 171 2.90 -0.31 22.29
N PHE A 172 3.71 0.08 23.27
CA PHE A 172 5.14 0.38 23.11
C PHE A 172 6.01 -0.81 22.68
N ASN A 173 5.48 -2.03 22.68
CA ASN A 173 6.20 -3.20 22.17
C ASN A 173 5.93 -3.50 20.69
N SER A 174 5.29 -2.56 19.99
CA SER A 174 4.84 -2.79 18.62
C SER A 174 5.49 -1.81 17.63
N GLU A 175 6.05 -2.35 16.57
CA GLU A 175 6.44 -1.62 15.37
C GLU A 175 5.73 -2.28 14.19
N THR A 176 4.91 -1.53 13.45
CA THR A 176 4.21 -2.07 12.28
C THR A 176 4.47 -1.19 11.07
N PHE A 177 5.11 -1.79 10.08
CA PHE A 177 5.27 -1.19 8.75
C PHE A 177 4.54 -2.03 7.71
N ARG A 178 3.74 -1.37 6.90
CA ARG A 178 3.13 -1.92 5.69
C ARG A 178 3.62 -1.10 4.51
N SER A 179 4.53 -1.68 3.74
CA SER A 179 5.15 -0.99 2.61
C SER A 179 4.72 -1.60 1.29
N PHE A 180 4.45 -0.73 0.31
CA PHE A 180 3.91 -1.10 -0.99
C PHE A 180 4.66 -0.37 -2.11
N ALA A 181 4.84 -1.09 -3.22
CA ALA A 181 5.34 -0.53 -4.48
C ALA A 181 4.39 -0.95 -5.61
N ASN A 182 3.78 0.03 -6.30
CA ASN A 182 2.76 -0.21 -7.33
C ASN A 182 1.65 -1.18 -6.84
N ASN A 183 1.14 -0.94 -5.62
CA ASN A 183 0.12 -1.75 -4.94
C ASN A 183 0.55 -3.19 -4.60
N ILE A 184 1.83 -3.52 -4.72
CA ILE A 184 2.38 -4.81 -4.32
C ILE A 184 2.96 -4.67 -2.91
N HIS A 185 2.55 -5.55 -2.00
CA HIS A 185 3.06 -5.57 -0.63
C HIS A 185 4.50 -6.06 -0.62
N THR A 186 5.42 -5.19 -0.21
CA THR A 186 6.84 -5.51 -0.06
C THR A 186 7.10 -5.97 1.37
N VAL A 187 6.83 -7.25 1.62
CA VAL A 187 6.87 -7.84 2.98
C VAL A 187 8.25 -7.76 3.64
N ASP A 188 9.30 -7.70 2.83
CA ASP A 188 10.69 -7.57 3.24
C ASP A 188 11.20 -6.12 3.15
N GLY A 189 10.27 -5.16 2.99
CA GLY A 189 10.57 -3.74 2.87
C GLY A 189 11.23 -3.34 1.56
N GLY A 190 12.26 -2.51 1.63
CA GLY A 190 13.01 -2.04 0.47
C GLY A 190 13.49 -0.59 0.62
N THR A 191 13.92 -0.01 -0.50
CA THR A 191 14.52 1.34 -0.54
C THR A 191 13.59 2.43 -0.02
N HIS A 192 12.27 2.33 -0.27
CA HIS A 192 11.26 3.26 0.20
C HIS A 192 11.06 3.23 1.72
N GLU A 193 10.99 2.03 2.31
CA GLU A 193 10.84 1.87 3.77
C GLU A 193 12.08 2.34 4.52
N ILE A 194 13.27 1.97 4.04
CA ILE A 194 14.54 2.42 4.62
C ILE A 194 14.64 3.95 4.57
N ALA A 195 14.26 4.55 3.45
CA ALA A 195 14.30 6.00 3.28
C ALA A 195 13.34 6.72 4.23
N PHE A 196 12.12 6.21 4.40
CA PHE A 196 11.16 6.75 5.36
C PHE A 196 11.70 6.66 6.80
N LYS A 197 12.18 5.49 7.22
CA LYS A 197 12.75 5.29 8.57
C LYS A 197 13.90 6.26 8.86
N ASN A 198 14.79 6.48 7.90
CA ASN A 198 15.89 7.41 8.02
C ASN A 198 15.42 8.88 8.09
N ALA A 199 14.44 9.25 7.27
CA ALA A 199 13.87 10.59 7.26
C ALA A 199 13.12 10.89 8.56
N LEU A 200 12.32 9.94 9.04
CA LEU A 200 11.63 10.04 10.33
C LEU A 200 12.60 10.26 11.47
N ASN A 201 13.67 9.45 11.52
CA ASN A 201 14.73 9.60 12.55
C ASN A 201 15.36 10.99 12.52
N LYS A 202 15.65 11.51 11.32
CA LYS A 202 16.22 12.86 11.17
C LYS A 202 15.26 13.91 11.70
N VAL A 203 14.02 13.92 11.20
CA VAL A 203 13.03 14.96 11.54
C VAL A 203 12.76 14.99 13.04
N ILE A 204 12.48 13.83 13.65
CA ILE A 204 12.21 13.77 15.10
C ILE A 204 13.42 14.24 15.92
N ASN A 205 14.63 13.81 15.59
CA ASN A 205 15.83 14.26 16.30
C ASN A 205 16.08 15.75 16.14
N ASP A 206 15.80 16.33 14.98
CA ASP A 206 15.92 17.77 14.77
C ASP A 206 14.94 18.54 15.69
N PHE A 207 13.70 18.10 15.82
CA PHE A 207 12.70 18.71 16.72
C PHE A 207 13.09 18.54 18.21
N VAL A 208 13.52 17.35 18.64
CA VAL A 208 13.97 17.11 20.01
C VAL A 208 15.16 18.00 20.35
N LYS A 209 16.11 18.17 19.42
CA LYS A 209 17.25 19.07 19.61
C LYS A 209 16.80 20.51 19.79
N GLN A 210 15.96 21.03 18.91
CA GLN A 210 15.43 22.40 19.00
C GLN A 210 14.66 22.63 20.31
N TYR A 211 13.85 21.67 20.73
CA TYR A 211 13.09 21.76 21.97
C TYR A 211 14.01 21.84 23.21
N LYS A 212 15.06 21.01 23.29
CA LYS A 212 16.05 21.05 24.36
C LYS A 212 16.83 22.36 24.39
N GLU A 213 17.20 22.90 23.21
CA GLU A 213 17.88 24.19 23.09
C GLU A 213 17.00 25.35 23.59
N GLN A 214 15.72 25.35 23.26
CA GLN A 214 14.76 26.36 23.74
C GLN A 214 14.57 26.30 25.25
N GLN A 215 14.44 25.11 25.84
CA GLN A 215 14.36 24.93 27.28
C GLN A 215 15.63 25.39 27.98
N ALA A 216 16.81 25.07 27.47
CA ALA A 216 18.08 25.52 28.02
C ALA A 216 18.21 27.04 28.01
N ASN A 217 17.76 27.71 26.96
CA ASN A 217 17.78 29.17 26.82
C ASN A 217 16.77 29.86 27.79
N ASN A 218 15.60 29.28 27.99
CA ASN A 218 14.63 29.81 28.95
C ASN A 218 15.10 29.66 30.40
N ASN A 219 15.78 28.57 30.74
CA ASN A 219 16.35 28.34 32.06
C ASN A 219 17.58 29.25 32.35
N LYS A 220 18.36 29.62 31.31
CA LYS A 220 19.48 30.60 31.48
C LYS A 220 18.99 31.99 31.81
N LYS A 221 17.78 32.40 31.45
CA LYS A 221 17.18 33.68 31.82
C LYS A 221 16.74 33.74 33.30
N SER A 222 16.58 32.58 33.96
CA SER A 222 16.03 32.50 35.30
C SER A 222 17.04 32.19 36.41
N LYS A 223 18.25 31.71 36.13
CA LYS A 223 19.26 31.40 37.16
C LYS A 223 20.71 31.60 36.67
N LYS A 224 21.49 32.37 37.42
CA LYS A 224 22.95 32.38 37.39
C LYS A 224 23.49 31.07 38.00
N LYS A 225 23.64 30.03 37.20
CA LYS A 225 24.55 28.91 37.48
C LYS A 225 24.97 28.30 36.14
N GLN A 226 26.30 28.21 35.97
CA GLN A 226 26.96 27.45 34.92
C GLN A 226 26.68 25.95 35.16
N ASP A 227 25.57 25.44 34.63
CA ASP A 227 25.43 24.01 34.40
C ASP A 227 26.00 23.71 33.00
N GLU A 228 26.92 22.76 32.93
CA GLU A 228 27.53 22.27 31.70
C GLU A 228 26.41 21.97 30.69
N VAL A 229 26.54 22.50 29.49
CA VAL A 229 25.65 22.19 28.35
C VAL A 229 25.88 20.71 28.06
N LYS A 230 25.02 19.84 28.57
CA LYS A 230 25.05 18.42 28.21
C LYS A 230 24.88 18.30 26.71
N GLU A 231 25.86 17.65 26.09
CA GLU A 231 25.84 17.36 24.66
C GLU A 231 24.53 16.65 24.28
N PHE A 232 23.91 17.08 23.17
CA PHE A 232 22.68 16.46 22.70
C PHE A 232 22.96 15.03 22.22
N VAL A 233 22.37 14.03 22.88
CA VAL A 233 22.41 12.64 22.44
C VAL A 233 21.14 12.40 21.63
N PRO A 234 21.26 12.04 20.32
CA PRO A 234 20.11 11.71 19.49
C PRO A 234 19.38 10.45 19.99
N LEU A 235 18.08 10.42 19.78
CA LEU A 235 17.28 9.20 20.00
C LEU A 235 17.68 8.14 18.97
N SER A 236 17.71 6.87 19.39
CA SER A 236 17.95 5.77 18.48
C SER A 236 16.79 5.60 17.50
N GLY A 237 17.08 5.04 16.34
CA GLY A 237 16.02 4.75 15.37
C GLY A 237 14.97 3.78 15.91
N GLU A 238 15.35 2.85 16.77
CA GLU A 238 14.43 1.90 17.43
C GLU A 238 13.47 2.63 18.36
N ALA A 239 14.00 3.51 19.22
CA ALA A 239 13.17 4.30 20.13
C ALA A 239 12.18 5.22 19.37
N ILE A 240 12.60 5.80 18.24
CA ILE A 240 11.71 6.63 17.42
C ILE A 240 10.59 5.83 16.77
N ARG A 241 10.80 4.56 16.45
CA ARG A 241 9.81 3.71 15.79
C ARG A 241 8.99 2.87 16.76
N GLU A 242 9.29 2.92 18.03
CA GLU A 242 8.49 2.25 19.06
C GLU A 242 7.03 2.70 19.00
N ALA A 243 6.10 1.76 19.02
CA ALA A 243 4.65 2.01 18.97
C ALA A 243 4.11 2.69 17.69
N ILE A 244 4.85 2.68 16.59
CA ILE A 244 4.38 3.23 15.31
C ILE A 244 3.56 2.21 14.50
N ASN A 245 2.46 2.67 13.92
CA ASN A 245 1.77 2.02 12.81
C ASN A 245 1.93 2.89 11.56
N ALA A 246 2.62 2.38 10.55
CA ALA A 246 2.90 3.13 9.33
C ALA A 246 2.55 2.34 8.07
N VAL A 247 1.97 3.05 7.10
CA VAL A 247 1.71 2.58 5.75
C VAL A 247 2.49 3.46 4.78
N ILE A 248 3.28 2.85 3.91
CA ILE A 248 4.12 3.52 2.92
C ILE A 248 3.75 2.97 1.55
N SER A 249 3.31 3.83 0.65
CA SER A 249 2.96 3.47 -0.72
C SER A 249 3.74 4.33 -1.71
N VAL A 250 4.49 3.67 -2.58
CA VAL A 250 5.17 4.34 -3.70
C VAL A 250 4.62 3.83 -5.02
N LYS A 251 4.47 4.73 -5.98
CA LYS A 251 4.08 4.40 -7.35
C LYS A 251 5.13 4.94 -8.30
N LEU A 252 5.69 4.08 -9.13
CA LEU A 252 6.76 4.41 -10.06
C LEU A 252 6.57 3.65 -11.39
N PRO A 253 7.12 4.16 -12.52
CA PRO A 253 6.92 3.55 -13.83
C PRO A 253 7.43 2.10 -13.90
N GLU A 254 8.62 1.83 -13.35
CA GLU A 254 9.26 0.52 -13.39
C GLU A 254 9.77 0.13 -12.00
N CYS A 255 9.14 -0.90 -11.41
CA CYS A 255 9.59 -1.48 -10.15
C CYS A 255 10.65 -2.55 -10.39
N GLU A 256 11.77 -2.43 -9.70
CA GLU A 256 12.80 -3.46 -9.60
C GLU A 256 12.67 -4.13 -8.23
N PHE A 257 12.34 -5.42 -8.22
CA PHE A 257 12.21 -6.19 -6.98
C PHE A 257 13.37 -7.16 -6.82
N GLU A 258 13.81 -7.35 -5.58
CA GLU A 258 14.68 -8.46 -5.24
C GLU A 258 13.86 -9.76 -5.24
N GLY A 259 14.10 -10.61 -6.25
CA GLY A 259 13.47 -11.92 -6.40
C GLY A 259 12.05 -11.92 -7.01
N GLN A 260 11.62 -13.11 -7.38
CA GLN A 260 10.34 -13.36 -8.07
C GLN A 260 9.12 -13.10 -7.17
N THR A 261 9.25 -13.21 -5.87
CA THR A 261 8.17 -12.98 -4.91
C THR A 261 7.79 -11.52 -4.75
N LYS A 262 8.60 -10.60 -5.30
CA LYS A 262 8.43 -9.14 -5.20
C LYS A 262 8.37 -8.63 -3.75
N GLY A 263 9.01 -9.35 -2.82
CA GLY A 263 8.96 -9.05 -1.40
C GLY A 263 9.72 -7.80 -1.00
N LYS A 264 10.71 -7.37 -1.79
CA LYS A 264 11.58 -6.23 -1.46
C LYS A 264 11.81 -5.34 -2.68
N LEU A 265 11.59 -4.02 -2.52
CA LEU A 265 11.88 -3.04 -3.56
C LEU A 265 13.36 -2.68 -3.59
N GLY A 266 13.98 -2.80 -4.77
CA GLY A 266 15.42 -2.58 -4.99
C GLY A 266 15.78 -1.22 -5.58
N ASN A 267 14.85 -0.54 -6.24
CA ASN A 267 15.09 0.73 -6.97
C ASN A 267 15.91 1.75 -6.15
N PRO A 268 17.16 2.06 -6.52
CA PRO A 268 18.00 3.00 -5.75
C PRO A 268 17.50 4.45 -5.83
N GLU A 269 16.88 4.86 -6.94
CA GLU A 269 16.34 6.20 -7.17
C GLU A 269 15.14 6.54 -6.28
N VAL A 270 14.42 5.54 -5.76
CA VAL A 270 13.30 5.74 -4.83
C VAL A 270 13.79 6.29 -3.49
N ARG A 271 14.99 5.91 -3.06
CA ARG A 271 15.53 6.28 -1.76
C ARG A 271 15.67 7.80 -1.55
N PRO A 272 16.35 8.56 -2.42
CA PRO A 272 16.46 10.01 -2.26
C PRO A 272 15.11 10.73 -2.39
N VAL A 273 14.21 10.24 -3.25
CA VAL A 273 12.89 10.81 -3.46
C VAL A 273 12.04 10.70 -2.20
N VAL A 274 11.88 9.49 -1.66
CA VAL A 274 11.10 9.26 -0.43
C VAL A 274 11.70 10.05 0.74
N TYR A 275 13.03 10.02 0.89
CA TYR A 275 13.72 10.75 1.95
C TYR A 275 13.42 12.26 1.88
N LYS A 276 13.60 12.87 0.71
CA LYS A 276 13.41 14.32 0.51
C LYS A 276 11.96 14.73 0.77
N ILE A 277 10.98 14.03 0.18
CA ILE A 277 9.55 14.31 0.38
C ILE A 277 9.20 14.17 1.87
N THR A 278 9.67 13.11 2.52
CA THR A 278 9.37 12.87 3.94
C THR A 278 9.95 13.98 4.80
N VAL A 279 11.23 14.32 4.66
CA VAL A 279 11.86 15.37 5.46
C VAL A 279 11.13 16.71 5.27
N GLU A 280 10.86 17.13 4.04
CA GLU A 280 10.20 18.39 3.74
C GLU A 280 8.78 18.45 4.31
N LYS A 281 7.94 17.46 3.96
CA LYS A 281 6.52 17.48 4.32
C LYS A 281 6.27 17.21 5.79
N LEU A 282 7.07 16.32 6.39
CA LEU A 282 6.93 15.99 7.81
C LEU A 282 7.42 17.13 8.71
N THR A 283 8.50 17.81 8.33
CA THR A 283 8.94 19.02 9.04
C THR A 283 7.83 20.06 9.05
N TYR A 284 7.27 20.36 7.87
CA TYR A 284 6.15 21.30 7.74
C TYR A 284 4.92 20.86 8.57
N TYR A 285 4.55 19.58 8.50
CA TYR A 285 3.43 19.04 9.28
C TYR A 285 3.63 19.26 10.79
N PHE A 286 4.80 18.96 11.32
CA PHE A 286 5.07 19.12 12.76
C PHE A 286 5.22 20.59 13.20
N GLU A 287 5.63 21.49 12.30
CA GLU A 287 5.59 22.93 12.57
C GLU A 287 4.15 23.44 12.74
N GLU A 288 3.21 22.90 11.95
CA GLU A 288 1.79 23.22 12.06
C GLU A 288 1.08 22.50 13.21
N HIS A 289 1.61 21.35 13.65
CA HIS A 289 1.02 20.50 14.70
C HIS A 289 2.01 20.26 15.86
N PRO A 290 2.39 21.30 16.60
CA PRO A 290 3.41 21.21 17.67
C PRO A 290 2.98 20.26 18.79
N ASP A 291 1.69 20.14 19.08
CA ASP A 291 1.16 19.23 20.10
C ASP A 291 1.37 17.75 19.72
N THR A 292 1.26 17.43 18.43
CA THR A 292 1.48 16.07 17.92
C THR A 292 2.94 15.66 18.13
N ILE A 293 3.91 16.49 17.70
CA ILE A 293 5.32 16.17 17.88
C ILE A 293 5.73 16.16 19.35
N ALA A 294 5.17 17.05 20.17
CA ALA A 294 5.40 17.03 21.61
C ALA A 294 4.94 15.70 22.23
N THR A 295 3.77 15.20 21.84
CA THR A 295 3.22 13.92 22.33
C THR A 295 4.10 12.73 21.90
N ILE A 296 4.63 12.75 20.68
CA ILE A 296 5.51 11.69 20.15
C ILE A 296 6.88 11.69 20.87
N CYS A 297 7.36 12.86 21.31
CA CYS A 297 8.69 13.01 21.91
C CYS A 297 8.71 12.90 23.44
N LEU A 298 7.57 12.85 24.12
CA LEU A 298 7.43 12.72 25.57
C LEU A 298 7.27 11.27 26.01
#